data_00c93ab91cd6344ac8f08a561d9aa438
#
_entry.id   00c93ab91cd6344ac8f08a561d9aa438
#
_cell.length_a   1.000
_cell.length_b   1.000
_cell.length_c   1.000
_cell.angle_alpha   90.00
_cell.angle_beta   90.00
_cell.angle_gamma   90.00
#
_symmetry.space_group_name_H-M   'P 1'
#
loop_
_entity.id
_entity.type
_entity.pdbx_description
1 polymer ?
#
loop_
_entity_poly.entity_id
_entity_poly.type
_entity_poly.pdbx_seq_one_letter_code
_entity_poly.pdbx_strand_id
1 'polypeptide(L)'
;MKYIHSTVCRLRLLSAGLFFILFSTQILAQRPVRPDTTQVMNLSAYTHVIFHQTQIVDSVKMMTYQVSDADSVQVTAPQMPEMNSPQMVMRQAPEMETITVRGVSFNIVKVKGGTFTMGATEEQGEFAQENEFPAMEQTVDDYWIGETEVTQELWEAVMGSNPSFFKGPNLPVECIRYVDCESLVFKLNFFTKHKLRLPTEAEWEYAARGGKNAFATMYAGGENLDSLAWFCNNSGNVTHDVKTKAPNELGIYDMSGNVDEWCVDAYHFYGQTSPSEGTGKIVRVKRGGGFLDFPSHLRVSDRRGSSEYMWNKDIGIRLVESVKK
;
A
#
# COMPACT_ATOMS: atom_id res chain seq x y z
N MET A 1 14.40 37.63 -38.99
CA MET A 1 14.61 36.51 -38.06
C MET A 1 13.25 36.19 -37.41
N LYS A 2 12.57 35.19 -37.92
CA LYS A 2 11.30 34.70 -37.33
C LYS A 2 11.62 33.57 -36.40
N TYR A 3 11.38 33.71 -35.11
CA TYR A 3 11.45 32.64 -34.13
C TYR A 3 10.30 31.68 -34.40
N ILE A 4 10.65 30.41 -34.69
CA ILE A 4 9.69 29.31 -34.79
C ILE A 4 9.62 28.67 -33.42
N HIS A 5 8.46 28.77 -32.73
CA HIS A 5 8.19 28.03 -31.53
C HIS A 5 7.90 26.57 -31.90
N SER A 6 8.74 25.66 -31.49
CA SER A 6 8.46 24.24 -31.57
C SER A 6 7.42 23.85 -30.51
N THR A 7 6.26 23.42 -30.96
CA THR A 7 5.23 22.89 -30.05
C THR A 7 5.49 21.40 -29.79
N VAL A 8 5.82 21.05 -28.58
CA VAL A 8 5.97 19.64 -28.15
C VAL A 8 4.58 19.11 -27.80
N CYS A 9 4.12 18.14 -28.58
CA CYS A 9 2.87 17.43 -28.30
C CYS A 9 3.18 16.20 -27.43
N ARG A 10 2.62 16.12 -26.22
CA ARG A 10 2.73 14.98 -25.32
C ARG A 10 1.47 14.12 -25.38
N LEU A 11 1.64 12.89 -25.78
CA LEU A 11 0.58 11.88 -25.77
C LEU A 11 0.62 11.13 -24.42
N ARG A 12 -0.45 11.18 -23.65
CA ARG A 12 -0.58 10.41 -22.41
C ARG A 12 -1.60 9.29 -22.62
N LEU A 13 -1.17 8.05 -22.48
CA LEU A 13 -2.04 6.88 -22.48
C LEU A 13 -2.57 6.67 -21.06
N LEU A 14 -3.88 6.80 -20.89
CA LEU A 14 -4.55 6.40 -19.65
C LEU A 14 -5.06 4.97 -19.78
N SER A 15 -4.91 4.18 -18.74
CA SER A 15 -5.17 2.73 -18.63
C SER A 15 -6.65 2.30 -18.75
N ALA A 16 -7.45 2.99 -19.55
CA ALA A 16 -8.86 2.69 -19.74
C ALA A 16 -9.29 2.67 -21.21
N GLY A 17 -8.39 2.40 -22.17
CA GLY A 17 -8.76 2.20 -23.57
C GLY A 17 -9.32 3.43 -24.31
N LEU A 18 -9.15 4.63 -23.78
CA LEU A 18 -9.53 5.87 -24.45
C LEU A 18 -8.31 6.70 -24.84
N PHE A 19 -8.17 7.01 -26.11
CA PHE A 19 -7.14 7.89 -26.64
C PHE A 19 -7.64 9.32 -26.65
N PHE A 20 -6.98 10.24 -25.96
CA PHE A 20 -7.20 11.68 -26.11
C PHE A 20 -5.95 12.33 -26.69
N ILE A 21 -6.13 13.05 -27.80
CA ILE A 21 -5.10 13.91 -28.37
C ILE A 21 -5.40 15.33 -27.91
N LEU A 22 -4.54 15.87 -27.03
CA LEU A 22 -4.63 17.26 -26.61
C LEU A 22 -3.74 18.13 -27.52
N PHE A 23 -4.38 18.94 -28.34
CA PHE A 23 -3.71 20.03 -29.02
C PHE A 23 -3.85 21.32 -28.20
N SER A 24 -2.75 21.98 -27.90
CA SER A 24 -2.82 23.33 -27.37
C SER A 24 -3.21 24.31 -28.51
N THR A 25 -4.34 24.96 -28.36
CA THR A 25 -5.02 25.98 -29.17
C THR A 25 -5.86 25.46 -30.33
N GLN A 26 -7.16 25.39 -30.08
CA GLN A 26 -8.28 25.42 -31.03
C GLN A 26 -8.37 24.30 -32.07
N ILE A 27 -8.74 23.09 -31.61
CA ILE A 27 -9.58 22.20 -32.42
C ILE A 27 -10.62 21.57 -31.48
N LEU A 28 -11.89 21.75 -31.83
CA LEU A 28 -13.04 21.18 -31.13
C LEU A 28 -12.96 19.64 -31.07
N ALA A 29 -13.18 19.09 -29.91
CA ALA A 29 -13.30 17.67 -29.70
C ALA A 29 -14.46 17.06 -30.48
N GLN A 30 -14.18 16.18 -31.42
CA GLN A 30 -15.20 15.34 -32.07
C GLN A 30 -14.97 13.89 -31.72
N ARG A 31 -15.96 13.33 -31.01
CA ARG A 31 -16.34 11.93 -30.75
C ARG A 31 -15.24 10.86 -30.51
N PRO A 32 -15.46 9.91 -29.61
CA PRO A 32 -14.54 8.80 -29.36
C PRO A 32 -14.51 7.85 -30.58
N VAL A 33 -13.29 7.48 -31.00
CA VAL A 33 -13.01 6.58 -32.12
C VAL A 33 -12.84 5.16 -31.59
N ARG A 34 -13.46 4.18 -32.26
CA ARG A 34 -13.29 2.75 -31.97
C ARG A 34 -11.90 2.26 -32.42
N PRO A 35 -11.34 1.19 -31.81
CA PRO A 35 -9.92 0.80 -31.99
C PRO A 35 -9.53 0.29 -33.40
N ASP A 36 -10.41 0.16 -34.36
CA ASP A 36 -10.17 -0.58 -35.61
C ASP A 36 -10.09 0.30 -36.87
N THR A 37 -10.04 1.62 -36.74
CA THR A 37 -10.02 2.48 -37.93
C THR A 37 -8.71 3.21 -38.07
N THR A 38 -8.02 2.95 -39.18
CA THR A 38 -6.91 3.77 -39.67
C THR A 38 -7.48 5.12 -40.11
N GLN A 39 -7.20 6.20 -39.39
CA GLN A 39 -7.56 7.54 -39.83
C GLN A 39 -6.39 8.20 -40.57
N VAL A 40 -6.65 8.64 -41.78
CA VAL A 40 -5.76 9.54 -42.52
C VAL A 40 -6.06 10.95 -42.07
N MET A 41 -5.14 11.59 -41.38
CA MET A 41 -5.25 13.03 -41.07
C MET A 41 -4.55 13.86 -42.11
N ASN A 42 -5.28 14.76 -42.69
CA ASN A 42 -4.70 15.74 -43.63
C ASN A 42 -4.10 16.91 -42.82
N LEU A 43 -2.77 17.01 -42.84
CA LEU A 43 -1.98 17.98 -42.08
C LEU A 43 -1.52 19.18 -42.92
N SER A 44 -2.26 19.56 -43.95
CA SER A 44 -1.89 20.66 -44.89
C SER A 44 -1.57 22.01 -44.22
N ALA A 45 -1.72 22.14 -42.92
CA ALA A 45 -1.38 23.35 -42.17
C ALA A 45 -0.03 23.30 -41.42
N TYR A 46 0.71 22.21 -41.49
CA TYR A 46 1.95 22.00 -40.73
C TYR A 46 3.09 21.53 -41.64
N THR A 47 4.22 22.22 -41.57
CA THR A 47 5.28 22.11 -42.58
C THR A 47 6.43 21.12 -42.25
N HIS A 48 6.55 20.54 -41.07
CA HIS A 48 7.64 19.57 -40.79
C HIS A 48 7.29 18.55 -39.69
N VAL A 49 7.34 17.25 -39.97
CA VAL A 49 7.30 16.15 -38.94
C VAL A 49 8.55 15.29 -39.03
N ILE A 50 9.38 15.27 -38.01
CA ILE A 50 10.55 14.38 -37.87
C ILE A 50 10.27 13.36 -36.76
N PHE A 51 10.48 12.07 -37.05
CA PHE A 51 10.36 11.01 -36.07
C PHE A 51 11.67 10.85 -35.31
N HIS A 52 11.63 10.92 -33.98
CA HIS A 52 12.74 10.58 -33.13
C HIS A 52 12.46 9.31 -32.29
N GLN A 53 13.52 8.62 -31.97
CA GLN A 53 13.56 7.32 -31.34
C GLN A 53 12.70 7.20 -30.09
N THR A 54 11.98 6.10 -29.96
CA THR A 54 11.12 5.79 -28.81
C THR A 54 11.98 5.38 -27.62
N GLN A 55 11.82 6.06 -26.47
CA GLN A 55 12.33 5.58 -25.19
C GLN A 55 11.18 5.04 -24.35
N ILE A 56 11.43 3.91 -23.71
CA ILE A 56 10.52 3.31 -22.73
C ILE A 56 10.97 3.80 -21.36
N VAL A 57 10.11 4.52 -20.68
CA VAL A 57 10.32 4.91 -19.26
C VAL A 57 9.05 4.49 -18.53
N ASP A 58 9.21 3.63 -17.55
CA ASP A 58 8.16 3.15 -16.60
C ASP A 58 6.81 2.83 -17.25
N SER A 59 6.74 1.75 -18.03
CA SER A 59 5.50 1.24 -18.64
C SER A 59 4.73 2.23 -19.53
N VAL A 60 5.23 3.45 -19.71
CA VAL A 60 4.65 4.48 -20.58
C VAL A 60 5.52 4.72 -21.77
N LYS A 61 5.04 4.36 -22.96
CA LYS A 61 5.72 4.62 -24.23
C LYS A 61 5.51 6.08 -24.62
N MET A 62 6.52 6.93 -24.47
CA MET A 62 6.47 8.32 -24.97
C MET A 62 6.96 8.35 -26.42
N MET A 63 6.14 8.84 -27.32
CA MET A 63 6.52 9.13 -28.70
C MET A 63 6.65 10.64 -28.88
N THR A 64 7.80 11.08 -29.32
CA THR A 64 8.04 12.48 -29.68
C THR A 64 8.10 12.57 -31.19
N TYR A 65 7.35 13.48 -31.77
CA TYR A 65 7.30 13.73 -33.21
C TYR A 65 7.77 15.14 -33.52
N GLN A 66 8.65 15.29 -34.49
CA GLN A 66 8.93 16.55 -35.13
C GLN A 66 8.41 16.49 -36.58
N VAL A 67 7.74 17.51 -37.06
CA VAL A 67 7.16 17.54 -38.40
C VAL A 67 8.09 18.33 -39.35
N SER A 68 8.58 17.72 -40.43
CA SER A 68 9.29 18.35 -41.50
C SER A 68 8.61 18.02 -42.84
N ASP A 69 8.20 19.04 -43.57
CA ASP A 69 7.56 19.06 -44.91
C ASP A 69 6.97 17.72 -45.39
N ALA A 70 5.69 17.51 -45.17
CA ALA A 70 4.95 16.46 -45.85
C ALA A 70 3.47 16.81 -45.98
N ASP A 71 2.94 16.70 -47.21
CA ASP A 71 1.54 16.93 -47.50
C ASP A 71 0.57 15.91 -46.89
N SER A 72 1.09 14.76 -46.45
CA SER A 72 0.31 13.76 -45.68
C SER A 72 1.22 12.79 -44.93
N VAL A 73 0.90 12.49 -43.69
CA VAL A 73 1.59 11.44 -42.87
C VAL A 73 0.61 10.32 -42.56
N GLN A 74 0.91 9.13 -43.07
CA GLN A 74 0.22 7.92 -42.61
C GLN A 74 0.86 7.49 -41.29
N VAL A 75 0.14 7.67 -40.18
CA VAL A 75 0.55 7.10 -38.90
C VAL A 75 -0.04 5.70 -38.81
N THR A 76 0.71 4.70 -39.19
CA THR A 76 0.41 3.31 -38.80
C THR A 76 0.71 3.22 -37.31
N ALA A 77 -0.31 2.97 -36.49
CA ALA A 77 -0.07 2.57 -35.13
C ALA A 77 0.86 1.34 -35.16
N PRO A 78 1.98 1.34 -34.40
CA PRO A 78 2.77 0.13 -34.29
C PRO A 78 1.82 -0.97 -33.84
N GLN A 79 1.83 -2.13 -34.55
CA GLN A 79 1.18 -3.33 -34.02
C GLN A 79 1.73 -3.51 -32.61
N MET A 80 0.88 -3.25 -31.63
CA MET A 80 1.21 -3.61 -30.26
C MET A 80 1.47 -5.11 -30.31
N PRO A 81 2.61 -5.61 -29.79
CA PRO A 81 2.72 -7.03 -29.55
C PRO A 81 1.44 -7.40 -28.80
N GLU A 82 0.75 -8.46 -29.24
CA GLU A 82 -0.36 -9.01 -28.48
C GLU A 82 0.14 -9.09 -27.04
N MET A 83 -0.24 -8.12 -26.24
CA MET A 83 -0.15 -8.27 -24.81
C MET A 83 -1.08 -9.44 -24.57
N ASN A 84 -0.50 -10.61 -24.31
CA ASN A 84 -1.24 -11.69 -23.69
C ASN A 84 -2.05 -10.98 -22.62
N SER A 85 -3.38 -10.90 -22.84
CA SER A 85 -4.30 -10.32 -21.88
C SER A 85 -3.82 -10.85 -20.54
N PRO A 86 -3.54 -9.99 -19.54
CA PRO A 86 -3.11 -10.48 -18.26
C PRO A 86 -4.16 -11.52 -17.93
N GLN A 87 -3.74 -12.79 -17.86
CA GLN A 87 -4.64 -13.84 -17.42
C GLN A 87 -5.16 -13.29 -16.11
N MET A 88 -6.45 -12.95 -16.07
CA MET A 88 -7.10 -12.64 -14.81
C MET A 88 -6.95 -13.92 -14.00
N VAL A 89 -5.84 -13.97 -13.23
CA VAL A 89 -5.71 -14.97 -12.18
C VAL A 89 -6.91 -14.68 -11.29
N MET A 90 -7.93 -15.50 -11.42
CA MET A 90 -9.08 -15.49 -10.52
C MET A 90 -8.50 -15.70 -9.14
N ARG A 91 -8.25 -14.58 -8.44
CA ARG A 91 -7.75 -14.65 -7.06
C ARG A 91 -8.83 -15.36 -6.27
N GLN A 92 -8.47 -16.47 -5.69
CA GLN A 92 -9.36 -17.18 -4.77
C GLN A 92 -9.66 -16.22 -3.63
N ALA A 93 -10.94 -16.07 -3.26
CA ALA A 93 -11.31 -15.24 -2.12
C ALA A 93 -10.49 -15.67 -0.89
N PRO A 94 -10.01 -14.72 -0.06
CA PRO A 94 -9.22 -15.05 1.12
C PRO A 94 -10.00 -15.96 2.05
N GLU A 95 -9.34 -16.96 2.63
CA GLU A 95 -9.93 -17.78 3.69
C GLU A 95 -10.04 -16.90 4.94
N MET A 96 -11.25 -16.72 5.45
CA MET A 96 -11.56 -15.82 6.56
C MET A 96 -12.31 -16.54 7.65
N GLU A 97 -12.08 -16.15 8.90
CA GLU A 97 -12.83 -16.56 10.08
C GLU A 97 -13.37 -15.33 10.80
N THR A 98 -14.62 -15.40 11.26
CA THR A 98 -15.26 -14.36 12.06
C THR A 98 -15.26 -14.73 13.53
N ILE A 99 -14.67 -13.89 14.35
CA ILE A 99 -14.65 -14.05 15.81
C ILE A 99 -15.65 -13.07 16.41
N THR A 100 -16.52 -13.58 17.28
CA THR A 100 -17.49 -12.74 17.99
C THR A 100 -17.21 -12.75 19.49
N VAL A 101 -17.13 -11.56 20.08
CA VAL A 101 -16.95 -11.37 21.53
C VAL A 101 -17.87 -10.26 22.02
N ARG A 102 -18.66 -10.58 23.05
CA ARG A 102 -19.61 -9.62 23.69
C ARG A 102 -20.53 -8.90 22.68
N GLY A 103 -20.92 -9.59 21.61
CA GLY A 103 -21.80 -9.05 20.57
C GLY A 103 -21.11 -8.27 19.45
N VAL A 104 -19.80 -8.04 19.55
CA VAL A 104 -18.99 -7.42 18.50
C VAL A 104 -18.25 -8.48 17.72
N SER A 105 -18.26 -8.39 16.40
CA SER A 105 -17.59 -9.33 15.50
C SER A 105 -16.45 -8.66 14.74
N PHE A 106 -15.37 -9.39 14.54
CA PHE A 106 -14.25 -8.99 13.69
C PHE A 106 -13.73 -10.18 12.89
N ASN A 107 -13.08 -9.92 11.76
CA ASN A 107 -12.58 -10.95 10.87
C ASN A 107 -11.08 -11.12 11.02
N ILE A 108 -10.63 -12.37 10.88
CA ILE A 108 -9.22 -12.71 10.67
C ILE A 108 -9.07 -13.42 9.32
N VAL A 109 -7.99 -13.12 8.62
CA VAL A 109 -7.63 -13.63 7.30
C VAL A 109 -6.51 -14.65 7.45
N LYS A 110 -6.62 -15.77 6.78
CA LYS A 110 -5.58 -16.81 6.80
C LYS A 110 -4.43 -16.44 5.89
N VAL A 111 -3.25 -16.37 6.43
CA VAL A 111 -2.00 -16.15 5.70
C VAL A 111 -1.25 -17.47 5.60
N LYS A 112 -1.03 -17.92 4.36
CA LYS A 112 -0.14 -19.07 4.11
C LYS A 112 1.30 -18.66 4.33
N GLY A 113 1.97 -19.31 5.25
CA GLY A 113 3.37 -19.06 5.58
C GLY A 113 4.30 -19.30 4.40
N GLY A 114 5.49 -18.78 4.49
CA GLY A 114 6.51 -18.86 3.46
C GLY A 114 7.79 -18.12 3.85
N THR A 115 8.76 -18.16 2.96
CA THR A 115 10.02 -17.44 3.09
C THR A 115 9.98 -16.19 2.22
N PHE A 116 10.47 -15.07 2.73
CA PHE A 116 10.52 -13.78 2.05
C PHE A 116 11.74 -12.97 2.49
N THR A 117 12.09 -11.96 1.72
CA THR A 117 13.11 -10.98 2.10
C THR A 117 12.47 -9.87 2.92
N MET A 118 12.80 -9.79 4.20
CA MET A 118 12.37 -8.77 5.15
C MET A 118 13.33 -7.59 5.13
N GLY A 119 12.81 -6.37 5.18
CA GLY A 119 13.60 -5.14 5.17
C GLY A 119 13.57 -4.43 3.82
N ALA A 120 14.51 -3.51 3.60
CA ALA A 120 14.55 -2.70 2.39
C ALA A 120 14.97 -3.53 1.17
N THR A 121 14.03 -3.84 0.31
CA THR A 121 14.21 -4.44 -1.01
C THR A 121 14.22 -3.35 -2.08
N GLU A 122 14.52 -3.70 -3.34
CA GLU A 122 14.77 -2.73 -4.42
C GLU A 122 13.64 -1.71 -4.63
N GLU A 123 12.40 -2.15 -4.52
CA GLU A 123 11.21 -1.31 -4.68
C GLU A 123 11.06 -0.22 -3.61
N GLN A 124 11.78 -0.31 -2.49
CA GLN A 124 11.77 0.71 -1.44
C GLN A 124 12.62 1.94 -1.82
N GLY A 125 13.50 1.80 -2.80
CA GLY A 125 14.24 2.87 -3.44
C GLY A 125 15.05 3.74 -2.46
N GLU A 126 15.12 5.03 -2.78
CA GLU A 126 15.87 6.03 -1.99
C GLU A 126 15.24 6.37 -0.62
N PHE A 127 14.02 5.94 -0.37
CA PHE A 127 13.32 6.16 0.90
C PHE A 127 13.68 5.14 1.97
N ALA A 128 14.39 4.05 1.62
CA ALA A 128 14.83 3.02 2.55
C ALA A 128 15.78 3.61 3.61
N GLN A 129 15.56 3.26 4.89
CA GLN A 129 16.31 3.79 6.02
C GLN A 129 17.34 2.77 6.52
N GLU A 130 18.39 3.25 7.23
CA GLU A 130 19.46 2.40 7.74
C GLU A 130 18.98 1.25 8.63
N ASN A 131 17.91 1.45 9.40
CA ASN A 131 17.35 0.46 10.30
C ASN A 131 16.60 -0.68 9.58
N GLU A 132 16.38 -0.54 8.26
CA GLU A 132 15.78 -1.55 7.39
C GLU A 132 16.85 -2.47 6.75
N PHE A 133 18.13 -2.19 6.98
CA PHE A 133 19.27 -2.95 6.44
C PHE A 133 20.04 -3.72 7.54
N PRO A 134 20.69 -4.85 7.17
CA PRO A 134 20.57 -5.53 5.87
C PRO A 134 19.20 -6.19 5.70
N ALA A 135 18.67 -6.19 4.49
CA ALA A 135 17.52 -7.03 4.18
C ALA A 135 17.90 -8.50 4.40
N MET A 136 17.01 -9.29 4.97
CA MET A 136 17.31 -10.65 5.42
C MET A 136 16.19 -11.62 5.06
N GLU A 137 16.56 -12.86 4.79
CA GLU A 137 15.58 -13.92 4.59
C GLU A 137 14.91 -14.29 5.91
N GLN A 138 13.59 -14.29 5.91
CA GLN A 138 12.75 -14.67 7.04
C GLN A 138 11.71 -15.71 6.60
N THR A 139 11.40 -16.64 7.50
CA THR A 139 10.35 -17.64 7.27
C THR A 139 9.28 -17.50 8.35
N VAL A 140 8.03 -17.44 7.92
CA VAL A 140 6.85 -17.43 8.79
C VAL A 140 6.04 -18.71 8.58
N ASP A 141 5.48 -19.26 9.65
CA ASP A 141 4.52 -20.37 9.59
C ASP A 141 3.15 -19.85 9.07
N ASP A 142 2.17 -20.74 8.83
CA ASP A 142 0.78 -20.35 8.59
C ASP A 142 0.20 -19.66 9.83
N TYR A 143 -0.52 -18.56 9.64
CA TYR A 143 -1.17 -17.83 10.74
C TYR A 143 -2.45 -17.12 10.24
N TRP A 144 -3.24 -16.62 11.19
CA TRP A 144 -4.36 -15.73 10.95
C TRP A 144 -3.97 -14.32 11.36
N ILE A 145 -4.46 -13.32 10.64
CA ILE A 145 -4.24 -11.90 10.94
C ILE A 145 -5.54 -11.12 10.82
N GLY A 146 -5.74 -10.13 11.66
CA GLY A 146 -6.90 -9.24 11.59
C GLY A 146 -7.06 -8.64 10.19
N GLU A 147 -8.28 -8.72 9.64
CA GLU A 147 -8.62 -8.08 8.37
C GLU A 147 -8.33 -6.58 8.41
N THR A 148 -8.50 -5.99 9.59
CA THR A 148 -8.29 -4.57 9.88
C THR A 148 -7.52 -4.42 11.20
N GLU A 149 -7.16 -3.20 11.53
CA GLU A 149 -6.80 -2.80 12.89
C GLU A 149 -7.96 -3.11 13.87
N VAL A 150 -7.66 -3.22 15.16
CA VAL A 150 -8.69 -3.36 16.19
C VAL A 150 -9.51 -2.09 16.27
N THR A 151 -10.84 -2.22 16.11
CA THR A 151 -11.75 -1.08 16.20
C THR A 151 -12.01 -0.64 17.64
N GLN A 152 -12.44 0.60 17.82
CA GLN A 152 -12.83 1.14 19.12
C GLN A 152 -14.03 0.38 19.72
N GLU A 153 -14.98 -0.06 18.88
CA GLU A 153 -16.10 -0.87 19.33
C GLU A 153 -15.64 -2.20 19.94
N LEU A 154 -14.74 -2.91 19.24
CA LEU A 154 -14.15 -4.16 19.75
C LEU A 154 -13.37 -3.92 21.05
N TRP A 155 -12.53 -2.89 21.06
CA TRP A 155 -11.77 -2.53 22.25
C TRP A 155 -12.68 -2.23 23.45
N GLU A 156 -13.68 -1.37 23.27
CA GLU A 156 -14.59 -0.96 24.34
C GLU A 156 -15.43 -2.13 24.85
N ALA A 157 -15.91 -3.01 23.98
CA ALA A 157 -16.64 -4.22 24.35
C ALA A 157 -15.83 -5.13 25.28
N VAL A 158 -14.52 -5.22 25.06
CA VAL A 158 -13.63 -6.11 25.83
C VAL A 158 -13.05 -5.41 27.06
N MET A 159 -12.60 -4.16 26.90
CA MET A 159 -11.89 -3.44 27.96
C MET A 159 -12.83 -2.65 28.88
N GLY A 160 -14.02 -2.28 28.41
CA GLY A 160 -15.04 -1.54 29.15
C GLY A 160 -14.89 -0.02 29.11
N SER A 161 -13.88 0.48 28.41
CA SER A 161 -13.65 1.91 28.19
C SER A 161 -12.87 2.13 26.92
N ASN A 162 -13.00 3.29 26.29
CA ASN A 162 -12.32 3.66 25.05
C ASN A 162 -11.31 4.80 25.31
N PRO A 163 -9.98 4.56 25.20
CA PRO A 163 -8.95 5.56 25.48
C PRO A 163 -8.73 6.54 24.31
N SER A 164 -9.18 6.20 23.11
CA SER A 164 -8.87 6.90 21.87
C SER A 164 -9.18 8.39 21.93
N PHE A 165 -8.38 9.18 21.24
CA PHE A 165 -8.60 10.63 21.11
C PHE A 165 -9.76 10.94 20.16
N PHE A 166 -9.73 10.37 18.96
CA PHE A 166 -10.87 10.42 18.04
C PHE A 166 -11.91 9.39 18.45
N LYS A 167 -13.20 9.67 18.20
CA LYS A 167 -14.28 8.80 18.68
C LYS A 167 -15.16 8.32 17.53
N GLY A 168 -15.30 7.01 17.40
CA GLY A 168 -16.19 6.36 16.45
C GLY A 168 -16.08 4.84 16.54
N PRO A 169 -17.17 4.08 16.46
CA PRO A 169 -17.14 2.63 16.66
C PRO A 169 -16.22 1.90 15.68
N ASN A 170 -16.18 2.37 14.43
CA ASN A 170 -15.40 1.75 13.35
C ASN A 170 -13.99 2.37 13.20
N LEU A 171 -13.65 3.40 13.97
CA LEU A 171 -12.29 3.93 13.98
C LEU A 171 -11.33 2.91 14.62
N PRO A 172 -10.06 2.85 14.22
CA PRO A 172 -9.05 2.07 14.94
C PRO A 172 -8.95 2.61 16.38
N VAL A 173 -8.74 1.70 17.32
CA VAL A 173 -8.36 2.13 18.68
C VAL A 173 -6.96 2.72 18.65
N GLU A 174 -6.79 3.87 19.31
CA GLU A 174 -5.49 4.53 19.45
C GLU A 174 -5.30 5.08 20.87
N CYS A 175 -4.21 5.75 21.15
CA CYS A 175 -3.85 6.19 22.50
C CYS A 175 -3.65 5.02 23.48
N ILE A 176 -3.12 3.90 22.99
CA ILE A 176 -2.89 2.67 23.75
C ILE A 176 -1.39 2.38 23.87
N ARG A 177 -0.95 1.94 25.04
CA ARG A 177 0.41 1.46 25.28
C ARG A 177 0.50 -0.01 24.89
N TYR A 178 1.72 -0.48 24.68
CA TYR A 178 1.95 -1.90 24.42
C TYR A 178 1.36 -2.82 25.53
N VAL A 179 1.52 -2.43 26.78
CA VAL A 179 0.96 -3.18 27.94
C VAL A 179 -0.57 -3.20 27.97
N ASP A 180 -1.23 -2.20 27.40
CA ASP A 180 -2.70 -2.18 27.27
C ASP A 180 -3.14 -3.19 26.19
N CYS A 181 -2.33 -3.37 25.12
CA CYS A 181 -2.55 -4.38 24.09
C CYS A 181 -2.45 -5.80 24.67
N GLU A 182 -1.46 -6.07 25.53
CA GLU A 182 -1.35 -7.37 26.24
C GLU A 182 -2.59 -7.65 27.10
N SER A 183 -3.12 -6.62 27.75
CA SER A 183 -4.35 -6.72 28.55
C SER A 183 -5.58 -7.03 27.69
N LEU A 184 -5.70 -6.40 26.51
CA LEU A 184 -6.74 -6.72 25.51
C LEU A 184 -6.66 -8.18 25.09
N VAL A 185 -5.46 -8.61 24.66
CA VAL A 185 -5.19 -9.99 24.21
C VAL A 185 -5.56 -11.02 25.28
N PHE A 186 -5.16 -10.78 26.51
CA PHE A 186 -5.51 -11.66 27.64
C PHE A 186 -7.03 -11.81 27.78
N LYS A 187 -7.77 -10.71 27.77
CA LYS A 187 -9.24 -10.72 27.90
C LYS A 187 -9.92 -11.35 26.69
N LEU A 188 -9.47 -11.03 25.46
CA LEU A 188 -10.00 -11.65 24.24
C LEU A 188 -9.88 -13.18 24.30
N ASN A 189 -8.69 -13.69 24.62
CA ASN A 189 -8.43 -15.12 24.73
C ASN A 189 -9.28 -15.80 25.83
N PHE A 190 -9.53 -15.08 26.93
CA PHE A 190 -10.41 -15.57 27.99
C PHE A 190 -11.87 -15.70 27.50
N PHE A 191 -12.37 -14.72 26.74
CA PHE A 191 -13.77 -14.73 26.29
C PHE A 191 -14.02 -15.60 25.07
N THR A 192 -13.07 -15.69 24.14
CA THR A 192 -13.26 -16.35 22.82
C THR A 192 -12.68 -17.76 22.76
N LYS A 193 -11.78 -18.13 23.67
CA LYS A 193 -10.96 -19.36 23.65
C LYS A 193 -10.01 -19.46 22.44
N HIS A 194 -9.85 -18.40 21.68
CA HIS A 194 -8.79 -18.26 20.69
C HIS A 194 -7.43 -18.08 21.36
N LYS A 195 -6.36 -18.11 20.57
CA LYS A 195 -4.98 -17.85 21.02
C LYS A 195 -4.43 -16.61 20.29
N LEU A 196 -5.21 -15.53 20.36
CA LEU A 196 -4.85 -14.26 19.77
C LEU A 196 -3.61 -13.68 20.45
N ARG A 197 -2.83 -12.93 19.71
CA ARG A 197 -1.63 -12.22 20.16
C ARG A 197 -1.33 -11.04 19.23
N LEU A 198 -0.32 -10.26 19.56
CA LEU A 198 0.24 -9.29 18.62
C LEU A 198 1.06 -10.04 17.54
N PRO A 199 1.21 -9.46 16.34
CA PRO A 199 2.08 -10.01 15.30
C PRO A 199 3.55 -9.92 15.72
N THR A 200 4.37 -10.85 15.23
CA THR A 200 5.80 -10.58 15.10
C THR A 200 6.01 -9.58 13.96
N GLU A 201 7.12 -8.87 14.02
CA GLU A 201 7.48 -7.92 12.94
C GLU A 201 7.55 -8.60 11.56
N ALA A 202 8.09 -9.84 11.53
CA ALA A 202 8.16 -10.64 10.31
C ALA A 202 6.78 -11.06 9.78
N GLU A 203 5.85 -11.45 10.64
CA GLU A 203 4.47 -11.76 10.25
C GLU A 203 3.76 -10.52 9.72
N TRP A 204 3.95 -9.38 10.38
CA TRP A 204 3.36 -8.12 9.95
C TRP A 204 3.84 -7.72 8.55
N GLU A 205 5.17 -7.70 8.32
CA GLU A 205 5.74 -7.30 7.03
C GLU A 205 5.39 -8.30 5.93
N TYR A 206 5.42 -9.60 6.22
CA TYR A 206 5.01 -10.64 5.26
C TYR A 206 3.56 -10.45 4.82
N ALA A 207 2.65 -10.16 5.75
CA ALA A 207 1.26 -9.86 5.44
C ALA A 207 1.11 -8.56 4.64
N ALA A 208 1.82 -7.49 5.03
CA ALA A 208 1.80 -6.19 4.33
C ALA A 208 2.25 -6.32 2.87
N ARG A 209 3.26 -7.13 2.60
CA ARG A 209 3.76 -7.44 1.25
C ARG A 209 2.83 -8.34 0.42
N GLY A 210 1.73 -8.86 0.99
CA GLY A 210 0.81 -9.74 0.28
C GLY A 210 1.13 -11.24 0.40
N GLY A 211 2.01 -11.66 1.30
CA GLY A 211 2.35 -13.05 1.55
C GLY A 211 2.91 -13.76 0.31
N LYS A 212 2.39 -14.95 0.00
CA LYS A 212 2.74 -15.69 -1.23
C LYS A 212 2.23 -15.05 -2.52
N ASN A 213 1.31 -14.09 -2.40
CA ASN A 213 0.74 -13.35 -3.53
C ASN A 213 1.42 -11.99 -3.72
N ALA A 214 2.54 -11.77 -3.02
CA ALA A 214 3.27 -10.52 -3.00
C ALA A 214 3.66 -10.03 -4.41
N PHE A 215 3.43 -8.75 -4.63
CA PHE A 215 4.11 -8.00 -5.67
C PHE A 215 5.19 -7.13 -5.02
N ALA A 216 6.26 -6.87 -5.76
CA ALA A 216 7.29 -5.94 -5.30
C ALA A 216 6.75 -4.51 -5.40
N THR A 217 6.06 -4.05 -4.36
CA THR A 217 5.45 -2.72 -4.26
C THR A 217 5.93 -1.99 -3.01
N MET A 218 5.98 -0.66 -3.10
CA MET A 218 6.42 0.19 -1.99
C MET A 218 5.44 0.14 -0.81
N TYR A 219 4.13 0.09 -1.10
CA TYR A 219 3.07 0.09 -0.10
C TYR A 219 2.26 -1.20 -0.15
N ALA A 220 1.53 -1.50 0.90
CA ALA A 220 0.69 -2.69 0.98
C ALA A 220 -0.45 -2.61 -0.05
N GLY A 221 -0.35 -3.44 -1.10
CA GLY A 221 -1.32 -3.54 -2.19
C GLY A 221 -1.03 -2.71 -3.44
N GLY A 222 0.08 -1.96 -3.51
CA GLY A 222 0.45 -1.24 -4.74
C GLY A 222 1.27 0.03 -4.55
N GLU A 223 1.28 0.88 -5.60
CA GLU A 223 2.03 2.13 -5.62
C GLU A 223 1.14 3.39 -5.44
N ASN A 224 -0.17 3.25 -5.60
CA ASN A 224 -1.09 4.39 -5.48
C ASN A 224 -1.55 4.55 -4.03
N LEU A 225 -0.76 5.27 -3.25
CA LEU A 225 -1.00 5.48 -1.83
C LEU A 225 -2.36 6.13 -1.52
N ASP A 226 -2.85 7.02 -2.37
CA ASP A 226 -4.16 7.67 -2.17
C ASP A 226 -5.33 6.69 -2.15
N SER A 227 -5.21 5.56 -2.86
CA SER A 227 -6.22 4.51 -2.86
C SER A 227 -6.05 3.49 -1.74
N LEU A 228 -4.86 3.42 -1.12
CA LEU A 228 -4.47 2.37 -0.18
C LEU A 228 -4.46 2.83 1.28
N ALA A 229 -4.21 4.13 1.52
CA ALA A 229 -3.88 4.61 2.85
C ALA A 229 -4.55 5.92 3.23
N TRP A 230 -4.76 6.10 4.53
CA TRP A 230 -5.01 7.39 5.17
C TRP A 230 -3.70 7.91 5.76
N PHE A 231 -3.22 9.07 5.27
CA PHE A 231 -1.93 9.64 5.63
C PHE A 231 -1.98 11.18 5.61
N CYS A 232 -0.89 11.87 5.90
CA CYS A 232 -0.89 13.31 6.11
C CYS A 232 -1.53 14.15 4.98
N ASN A 233 -1.47 13.67 3.72
CA ASN A 233 -2.00 14.43 2.60
C ASN A 233 -3.51 14.27 2.37
N ASN A 234 -4.12 13.20 2.88
CA ASN A 234 -5.54 12.89 2.60
C ASN A 234 -6.39 12.60 3.84
N SER A 235 -5.79 12.45 5.03
CA SER A 235 -6.50 12.09 6.26
C SER A 235 -7.26 13.26 6.91
N GLY A 236 -6.96 14.51 6.55
CA GLY A 236 -7.49 15.66 7.28
C GLY A 236 -7.00 15.76 8.72
N ASN A 237 -5.89 15.11 9.08
CA ASN A 237 -5.29 14.99 10.42
C ASN A 237 -6.15 14.24 11.45
N VAL A 238 -6.96 13.29 11.01
CA VAL A 238 -7.79 12.42 11.84
C VAL A 238 -7.63 10.96 11.42
N THR A 239 -7.96 10.02 12.32
CA THR A 239 -8.13 8.60 11.96
C THR A 239 -9.44 8.42 11.19
N HIS A 240 -9.51 7.38 10.37
CA HIS A 240 -10.68 7.05 9.57
C HIS A 240 -11.19 5.66 9.91
N ASP A 241 -12.47 5.42 9.60
CA ASP A 241 -13.06 4.09 9.73
C ASP A 241 -12.18 3.07 8.99
N VAL A 242 -11.90 1.96 9.66
CA VAL A 242 -11.13 0.87 9.08
C VAL A 242 -11.78 0.37 7.79
N LYS A 243 -10.98 -0.19 6.87
CA LYS A 243 -11.51 -0.81 5.64
C LYS A 243 -12.17 0.18 4.66
N THR A 244 -11.81 1.45 4.70
CA THR A 244 -12.35 2.47 3.79
C THR A 244 -11.44 2.77 2.59
N LYS A 245 -10.24 2.20 2.59
CA LYS A 245 -9.29 2.17 1.47
C LYS A 245 -9.25 0.77 0.83
N ALA A 246 -8.48 0.61 -0.24
CA ALA A 246 -8.34 -0.68 -0.89
C ALA A 246 -7.45 -1.64 -0.07
N PRO A 247 -7.76 -2.96 -0.07
CA PRO A 247 -6.93 -3.95 0.61
C PRO A 247 -5.70 -4.32 -0.22
N ASN A 248 -4.77 -5.01 0.41
CA ASN A 248 -3.68 -5.68 -0.27
C ASN A 248 -4.12 -7.02 -0.92
N GLU A 249 -3.17 -7.79 -1.45
CA GLU A 249 -3.37 -9.04 -2.18
C GLU A 249 -4.02 -10.14 -1.35
N LEU A 250 -3.94 -10.06 -0.03
CA LEU A 250 -4.55 -11.00 0.93
C LEU A 250 -5.94 -10.57 1.39
N GLY A 251 -6.43 -9.39 0.96
CA GLY A 251 -7.68 -8.83 1.46
C GLY A 251 -7.55 -8.17 2.83
N ILE A 252 -6.35 -7.77 3.22
CA ILE A 252 -6.04 -7.10 4.48
C ILE A 252 -5.98 -5.59 4.23
N TYR A 253 -6.66 -4.82 5.05
CA TYR A 253 -6.82 -3.37 4.92
C TYR A 253 -5.89 -2.62 5.87
N ASP A 254 -5.61 -1.37 5.54
CA ASP A 254 -4.93 -0.38 6.39
C ASP A 254 -3.53 -0.81 6.88
N MET A 255 -2.84 -1.69 6.10
CA MET A 255 -1.44 -2.07 6.38
C MET A 255 -0.44 -0.95 6.01
N SER A 256 -0.92 0.11 5.39
CA SER A 256 -0.21 1.37 5.15
C SER A 256 -1.12 2.51 5.59
N GLY A 257 -0.71 3.29 6.61
CA GLY A 257 -1.45 4.45 7.10
C GLY A 257 -2.48 4.15 8.19
N ASN A 258 -3.38 5.06 8.43
CA ASN A 258 -4.36 5.14 9.50
C ASN A 258 -3.71 5.19 10.90
N VAL A 259 -3.27 4.06 11.49
CA VAL A 259 -2.47 4.05 12.71
C VAL A 259 -1.27 3.10 12.60
N ASP A 260 -0.15 3.47 13.25
CA ASP A 260 0.95 2.52 13.52
C ASP A 260 0.46 1.33 14.34
N GLU A 261 1.01 0.17 14.11
CA GLU A 261 0.61 -1.06 14.79
C GLU A 261 1.76 -1.66 15.60
N TRP A 262 1.51 -1.94 16.89
CA TRP A 262 2.46 -2.60 17.75
C TRP A 262 2.78 -4.03 17.30
N CYS A 263 4.08 -4.38 17.28
CA CYS A 263 4.58 -5.75 17.14
C CYS A 263 5.24 -6.24 18.45
N VAL A 264 5.35 -7.57 18.62
CA VAL A 264 5.94 -8.15 19.85
C VAL A 264 7.43 -7.92 19.96
N ASP A 265 8.11 -7.65 18.84
CA ASP A 265 9.56 -7.63 18.77
C ASP A 265 10.14 -6.41 19.48
N ALA A 266 11.30 -6.61 20.11
CA ALA A 266 12.12 -5.51 20.57
C ALA A 266 12.77 -4.81 19.38
N TYR A 267 12.69 -3.49 19.36
CA TYR A 267 13.27 -2.70 18.29
C TYR A 267 14.80 -2.60 18.40
N HIS A 268 15.46 -2.94 17.32
CA HIS A 268 16.90 -2.73 17.10
C HIS A 268 17.15 -2.62 15.59
N PHE A 269 18.29 -2.08 15.20
CA PHE A 269 18.68 -2.11 13.79
C PHE A 269 18.98 -3.55 13.38
N TYR A 270 18.61 -3.93 12.18
CA TYR A 270 18.89 -5.29 11.69
C TYR A 270 20.39 -5.59 11.77
N GLY A 271 20.72 -6.81 12.17
CA GLY A 271 22.11 -7.22 12.38
C GLY A 271 22.75 -6.72 13.68
N GLN A 272 22.03 -5.94 14.50
CA GLN A 272 22.53 -5.49 15.81
C GLN A 272 21.79 -6.19 16.96
N THR A 273 22.46 -6.31 18.10
CA THR A 273 21.81 -6.76 19.34
C THR A 273 20.96 -5.63 19.93
N SER A 274 19.83 -6.00 20.56
CA SER A 274 18.92 -5.01 21.14
C SER A 274 19.63 -4.11 22.16
N PRO A 275 19.53 -2.76 22.02
CA PRO A 275 20.11 -1.82 22.99
C PRO A 275 19.46 -1.91 24.40
N SER A 276 18.35 -2.61 24.53
CA SER A 276 17.61 -2.74 25.78
C SER A 276 18.24 -3.71 26.80
N GLU A 277 19.26 -4.48 26.41
CA GLU A 277 20.01 -5.30 27.34
C GLU A 277 20.79 -4.39 28.30
N GLY A 278 20.24 -4.14 29.48
CA GLY A 278 20.87 -3.37 30.55
C GLY A 278 20.17 -2.09 31.00
N THR A 279 19.20 -1.56 30.25
CA THR A 279 18.51 -0.30 30.63
C THR A 279 17.17 -0.51 31.34
N GLY A 280 16.62 -1.73 31.32
CA GLY A 280 15.30 -2.06 31.87
C GLY A 280 14.12 -1.42 31.10
N LYS A 281 14.39 -0.73 29.98
CA LYS A 281 13.35 -0.12 29.12
C LYS A 281 13.31 -0.86 27.80
N ILE A 282 12.19 -1.51 27.52
CA ILE A 282 11.97 -2.20 26.24
C ILE A 282 11.40 -1.16 25.24
N VAL A 283 12.06 -1.07 24.10
CA VAL A 283 11.55 -0.37 22.92
C VAL A 283 10.95 -1.44 22.01
N ARG A 284 9.67 -1.28 21.67
CA ARG A 284 8.93 -2.20 20.81
C ARG A 284 8.86 -1.70 19.38
N VAL A 285 8.81 -2.63 18.45
CA VAL A 285 8.57 -2.31 17.03
C VAL A 285 7.14 -1.85 16.84
N LYS A 286 6.97 -0.84 15.98
CA LYS A 286 5.69 -0.44 15.40
C LYS A 286 5.83 -0.28 13.88
N ARG A 287 4.78 -0.58 13.15
CA ARG A 287 4.76 -0.72 11.70
C ARG A 287 3.54 -0.04 11.09
N GLY A 288 3.59 0.25 9.78
CA GLY A 288 2.48 0.72 8.96
C GLY A 288 2.41 2.23 8.76
N GLY A 289 2.90 2.98 9.72
CA GLY A 289 2.72 4.43 9.75
C GLY A 289 1.28 4.84 10.08
N GLY A 290 1.07 6.09 10.42
CA GLY A 290 -0.23 6.62 10.81
C GLY A 290 -0.72 7.75 9.93
N PHE A 291 -1.93 8.22 10.22
CA PHE A 291 -2.63 9.27 9.48
C PHE A 291 -1.90 10.63 9.41
N LEU A 292 -0.88 10.85 10.24
CA LEU A 292 -0.04 12.05 10.22
C LEU A 292 1.28 11.87 9.49
N ASP A 293 1.62 10.64 9.13
CA ASP A 293 2.91 10.33 8.55
C ASP A 293 3.00 10.67 7.06
N PHE A 294 4.23 10.96 6.60
CA PHE A 294 4.53 11.16 5.20
C PHE A 294 4.63 9.80 4.46
N PRO A 295 4.47 9.79 3.13
CA PRO A 295 4.54 8.57 2.32
C PRO A 295 5.74 7.67 2.61
N SER A 296 6.91 8.25 2.90
CA SER A 296 8.13 7.51 3.24
C SER A 296 7.99 6.58 4.47
N HIS A 297 7.06 6.87 5.37
CA HIS A 297 6.81 6.10 6.60
C HIS A 297 5.66 5.09 6.51
N LEU A 298 5.02 4.98 5.34
CA LEU A 298 3.92 4.05 5.10
C LEU A 298 4.35 2.82 4.28
N ARG A 299 5.65 2.73 3.95
CA ARG A 299 6.23 1.64 3.17
C ARG A 299 6.16 0.32 3.92
N VAL A 300 6.02 -0.77 3.17
CA VAL A 300 5.92 -2.11 3.78
C VAL A 300 7.14 -2.49 4.62
N SER A 301 8.32 -1.92 4.35
CA SER A 301 9.55 -2.17 5.11
C SER A 301 9.85 -1.13 6.19
N ASP A 302 9.16 0.05 6.19
CA ASP A 302 9.41 1.08 7.21
C ASP A 302 9.13 0.53 8.60
N ARG A 303 10.05 0.81 9.53
CA ARG A 303 10.00 0.27 10.89
C ARG A 303 10.46 1.31 11.88
N ARG A 304 9.74 1.40 12.97
CA ARG A 304 10.02 2.39 14.00
C ARG A 304 9.97 1.75 15.39
N GLY A 305 10.70 2.33 16.32
CA GLY A 305 10.70 1.89 17.71
C GLY A 305 10.00 2.87 18.62
N SER A 306 9.25 2.38 19.59
CA SER A 306 8.65 3.18 20.65
C SER A 306 8.71 2.46 21.98
N SER A 307 8.86 3.23 23.08
CA SER A 307 8.80 2.66 24.43
C SER A 307 7.45 1.97 24.66
N GLU A 308 7.45 0.80 25.29
CA GLU A 308 6.23 0.05 25.62
C GLU A 308 5.21 0.83 26.49
N TYR A 309 5.65 1.94 27.11
CA TYR A 309 4.82 2.83 27.92
C TYR A 309 4.35 4.07 27.12
N MET A 310 4.83 4.24 25.88
CA MET A 310 4.39 5.35 25.02
C MET A 310 2.99 5.06 24.48
N TRP A 311 2.22 6.09 24.36
CA TRP A 311 0.93 6.10 23.68
C TRP A 311 0.82 7.37 22.85
N ASN A 312 0.14 7.29 21.73
CA ASN A 312 -0.11 8.44 20.87
C ASN A 312 -1.38 8.18 20.05
N LYS A 313 -1.97 9.24 19.51
CA LYS A 313 -3.21 9.21 18.73
C LYS A 313 -3.06 8.54 17.35
N ASP A 314 -1.86 8.15 16.98
CA ASP A 314 -1.51 7.45 15.75
C ASP A 314 -0.96 6.02 15.99
N ILE A 315 -1.11 5.49 17.22
CA ILE A 315 -0.63 4.14 17.57
C ILE A 315 -1.79 3.25 18.01
N GLY A 316 -2.01 2.20 17.26
CA GLY A 316 -3.02 1.17 17.46
C GLY A 316 -2.45 -0.25 17.51
N ILE A 317 -3.28 -1.23 17.14
CA ILE A 317 -2.97 -2.66 17.24
C ILE A 317 -3.72 -3.45 16.18
N ARG A 318 -3.08 -4.50 15.65
CA ARG A 318 -3.68 -5.59 14.87
C ARG A 318 -3.42 -6.92 15.56
N LEU A 319 -4.37 -7.86 15.45
CA LEU A 319 -4.31 -9.16 16.11
C LEU A 319 -3.86 -10.24 15.13
N VAL A 320 -3.17 -11.24 15.64
CA VAL A 320 -2.86 -12.48 14.92
C VAL A 320 -3.17 -13.71 15.79
N GLU A 321 -3.33 -14.87 15.13
CA GLU A 321 -3.41 -16.18 15.79
C GLU A 321 -2.58 -17.20 15.01
N SER A 322 -1.77 -17.97 15.70
CA SER A 322 -0.99 -19.05 15.07
C SER A 322 -1.91 -20.22 14.69
N VAL A 323 -1.72 -20.77 13.48
CA VAL A 323 -2.42 -22.01 13.10
C VAL A 323 -1.89 -23.17 13.96
N LYS A 324 -2.78 -23.92 14.56
CA LYS A 324 -2.40 -25.13 15.33
C LYS A 324 -1.78 -26.15 14.38
N LYS A 325 -0.57 -26.57 14.70
CA LYS A 325 0.10 -27.71 14.04
C LYS A 325 -0.54 -29.02 14.44
#